data_86fc3ca5bbe1394a22f47f6ced9ae126
#
_entry.id   86fc3ca5bbe1394a22f47f6ced9ae126
#
_cell.length_a   1.000
_cell.length_b   1.000
_cell.length_c   1.000
_cell.angle_alpha   90.00
_cell.angle_beta   90.00
_cell.angle_gamma   90.00
#
_symmetry.space_group_name_H-M   'P 1'
#
loop_
_entity.id
_entity.type
_entity.pdbx_description
1 polymer ?
#
loop_
_entity_poly.entity_id
_entity_poly.type
_entity_poly.pdbx_seq_one_letter_code
_entity_poly.pdbx_strand_id
1 'polypeptide(L)'
;THDHWDHLDCETIKALDHKVKRYAVPLGVNSHLLAWGINPDKILVFDWYDAARFTEPKPEVVHPFHKPEKRLQPAEWKSGALQAPAIYFFPSRHFSGRTLKRDQTLWGSYVIEAGGKRLYLSGDGGNGPHFKEIGDLFRDSGGFDLAFTEDGQYNADWAEIHMAPEGSVKAATEVGAKSVIPIHNCRYALTRHAWYDPLERIRMASHLADWKLLTPKVGDVVPIGDLTIEFPAWWRDVPKSASS
;
A
#
# COMPACT_ATOMS: atom_id res chain seq x y z
N THR A 1 -2.47 1.13 6.81
CA THR A 1 -3.39 1.63 5.79
C THR A 1 -4.80 1.87 6.33
N HIS A 2 -5.30 1.02 7.24
CA HIS A 2 -6.61 1.10 7.86
C HIS A 2 -6.68 0.22 9.12
N ASP A 3 -7.82 0.17 9.80
CA ASP A 3 -7.94 -0.43 11.12
C ASP A 3 -8.56 -1.84 11.15
N HIS A 4 -8.74 -2.52 10.01
CA HIS A 4 -9.20 -3.91 10.00
C HIS A 4 -8.27 -4.83 10.80
N TRP A 5 -8.81 -5.94 11.31
CA TRP A 5 -8.10 -6.81 12.24
C TRP A 5 -6.86 -7.48 11.63
N ASP A 6 -6.88 -7.78 10.35
CA ASP A 6 -5.79 -8.37 9.58
C ASP A 6 -4.71 -7.37 9.14
N HIS A 7 -4.99 -6.05 9.28
CA HIS A 7 -4.05 -4.98 8.94
C HIS A 7 -3.49 -4.23 10.15
N LEU A 8 -4.19 -4.27 11.27
CA LEU A 8 -3.78 -3.59 12.50
C LEU A 8 -3.95 -4.54 13.69
N ASP A 9 -2.99 -5.43 13.90
CA ASP A 9 -2.99 -6.40 14.99
C ASP A 9 -2.30 -5.85 16.24
N CYS A 10 -3.01 -5.86 17.37
CA CYS A 10 -2.56 -5.30 18.64
C CYS A 10 -1.28 -5.98 19.15
N GLU A 11 -1.24 -7.31 19.12
CA GLU A 11 -0.10 -8.06 19.66
C GLU A 11 1.14 -7.88 18.79
N THR A 12 0.97 -7.83 17.47
CA THR A 12 2.06 -7.52 16.54
C THR A 12 2.62 -6.11 16.79
N ILE A 13 1.76 -5.10 16.93
CA ILE A 13 2.18 -3.73 17.22
C ILE A 13 2.99 -3.66 18.52
N LYS A 14 2.48 -4.26 19.60
CA LYS A 14 3.18 -4.29 20.89
C LYS A 14 4.52 -5.02 20.81
N ALA A 15 4.55 -6.18 20.14
CA ALA A 15 5.77 -6.96 20.00
C ALA A 15 6.86 -6.23 19.20
N LEU A 16 6.47 -5.41 18.22
CA LEU A 16 7.40 -4.67 17.36
C LEU A 16 7.76 -3.28 17.89
N ASP A 17 7.02 -2.72 18.87
CA ASP A 17 7.18 -1.32 19.29
C ASP A 17 8.61 -0.95 19.69
N HIS A 18 9.35 -1.86 20.31
CA HIS A 18 10.74 -1.63 20.70
C HIS A 18 11.69 -1.42 19.49
N LYS A 19 11.31 -1.84 18.29
CA LYS A 19 12.06 -1.67 17.02
C LYS A 19 11.55 -0.49 16.20
N VAL A 20 10.29 -0.07 16.42
CA VAL A 20 9.64 0.97 15.62
C VAL A 20 9.99 2.35 16.17
N LYS A 21 10.55 3.20 15.33
CA LYS A 21 10.84 4.60 15.67
C LYS A 21 9.62 5.51 15.47
N ARG A 22 8.82 5.28 14.43
CA ARG A 22 7.64 6.06 14.09
C ARG A 22 6.55 5.19 13.50
N TYR A 23 5.31 5.51 13.82
CA TYR A 23 4.09 4.96 13.23
C TYR A 23 3.45 6.04 12.37
N ALA A 24 3.32 5.80 11.09
CA ALA A 24 2.52 6.62 10.17
C ALA A 24 1.14 5.98 10.06
N VAL A 25 0.12 6.64 10.54
CA VAL A 25 -1.23 6.08 10.63
C VAL A 25 -2.30 7.05 10.12
N PRO A 26 -3.41 6.54 9.55
CA PRO A 26 -4.56 7.38 9.20
C PRO A 26 -5.20 8.05 10.42
N LEU A 27 -5.86 9.18 10.20
CA LEU A 27 -6.62 9.88 11.23
C LEU A 27 -7.62 8.97 11.91
N GLY A 28 -7.63 8.96 13.23
CA GLY A 28 -8.45 8.09 14.08
C GLY A 28 -7.77 6.78 14.47
N VAL A 29 -6.90 6.19 13.63
CA VAL A 29 -6.17 4.95 13.95
C VAL A 29 -5.21 5.14 15.13
N ASN A 30 -4.69 6.35 15.32
CA ASN A 30 -3.88 6.70 16.48
C ASN A 30 -4.57 6.38 17.82
N SER A 31 -5.90 6.44 17.90
CA SER A 31 -6.64 6.12 19.13
C SER A 31 -6.43 4.66 19.57
N HIS A 32 -6.34 3.72 18.62
CA HIS A 32 -6.03 2.32 18.92
C HIS A 32 -4.62 2.17 19.47
N LEU A 33 -3.63 2.80 18.84
CA LEU A 33 -2.23 2.73 19.28
C LEU A 33 -2.06 3.32 20.69
N LEU A 34 -2.69 4.46 20.97
CA LEU A 34 -2.68 5.09 22.30
C LEU A 34 -3.32 4.19 23.35
N ALA A 35 -4.47 3.57 23.04
CA ALA A 35 -5.14 2.63 23.93
C ALA A 35 -4.28 1.38 24.22
N TRP A 36 -3.39 1.00 23.31
CA TRP A 36 -2.45 -0.12 23.48
C TRP A 36 -1.15 0.28 24.19
N GLY A 37 -0.98 1.55 24.56
CA GLY A 37 0.16 2.05 25.33
C GLY A 37 1.35 2.49 24.46
N ILE A 38 1.16 2.69 23.17
CA ILE A 38 2.21 3.22 22.30
C ILE A 38 2.46 4.68 22.64
N ASN A 39 3.75 5.06 22.75
CA ASN A 39 4.16 6.42 23.04
C ASN A 39 3.64 7.40 21.95
N PRO A 40 2.87 8.43 22.33
CA PRO A 40 2.33 9.40 21.37
C PRO A 40 3.40 10.10 20.53
N ASP A 41 4.61 10.31 21.05
CA ASP A 41 5.71 10.90 20.29
C ASP A 41 6.19 10.08 19.11
N LYS A 42 5.85 8.78 19.06
CA LYS A 42 6.14 7.92 17.93
C LYS A 42 5.08 8.01 16.83
N ILE A 43 3.92 8.58 17.08
CA ILE A 43 2.75 8.50 16.19
C ILE A 43 2.66 9.73 15.32
N LEU A 44 2.65 9.54 14.00
CA LEU A 44 2.36 10.55 12.99
C LEU A 44 0.97 10.25 12.41
N VAL A 45 0.07 11.20 12.51
CA VAL A 45 -1.33 11.05 12.06
C VAL A 45 -1.51 11.79 10.74
N PHE A 46 -2.12 11.13 9.77
CA PHE A 46 -2.31 11.64 8.41
C PHE A 46 -3.80 11.75 8.07
N ASP A 47 -4.18 12.87 7.52
CA ASP A 47 -5.39 12.99 6.71
C ASP A 47 -5.06 12.70 5.24
N TRP A 48 -6.07 12.50 4.40
CA TRP A 48 -5.85 12.31 2.97
C TRP A 48 -5.10 13.49 2.36
N TYR A 49 -4.14 13.18 1.52
CA TYR A 49 -3.22 14.12 0.86
C TYR A 49 -2.19 14.77 1.78
N ASP A 50 -2.01 14.23 2.98
CA ASP A 50 -0.94 14.66 3.87
C ASP A 50 0.39 14.01 3.50
N ALA A 51 1.47 14.67 3.93
CA ALA A 51 2.82 14.18 3.75
C ALA A 51 3.69 14.49 4.98
N ALA A 52 4.70 13.66 5.20
CA ALA A 52 5.75 13.93 6.18
C ALA A 52 7.12 13.65 5.58
N ARG A 53 8.09 14.53 5.87
CA ARG A 53 9.51 14.29 5.60
C ARG A 53 10.23 13.94 6.89
N PHE A 54 11.08 12.93 6.83
CA PHE A 54 11.87 12.48 7.98
C PHE A 54 13.21 13.21 8.00
N THR A 55 13.14 14.51 8.31
CA THR A 55 14.32 15.35 8.62
C THR A 55 14.51 15.42 10.12
N GLU A 56 15.76 15.31 10.59
CA GLU A 56 16.05 15.47 12.01
C GLU A 56 15.77 16.92 12.48
N PRO A 57 15.38 17.13 13.75
CA PRO A 57 15.24 16.11 14.80
C PRO A 57 13.85 15.45 14.87
N LYS A 58 12.83 16.00 14.23
CA LYS A 58 11.45 15.47 14.32
C LYS A 58 10.74 15.65 12.97
N PRO A 59 10.15 14.58 12.40
CA PRO A 59 9.30 14.72 11.23
C PRO A 59 8.03 15.52 11.58
N GLU A 60 7.61 16.35 10.69
CA GLU A 60 6.37 17.12 10.78
C GLU A 60 5.42 16.68 9.66
N VAL A 61 4.17 16.43 10.02
CA VAL A 61 3.11 16.19 9.04
C VAL A 61 2.66 17.52 8.48
N VAL A 62 2.66 17.65 7.17
CA VAL A 62 2.23 18.84 6.44
C VAL A 62 1.07 18.47 5.53
N HIS A 63 0.25 19.46 5.19
CA HIS A 63 -0.95 19.31 4.36
C HIS A 63 -0.74 19.93 2.97
N PRO A 64 0.15 19.38 2.12
CA PRO A 64 0.58 20.02 0.88
C PRO A 64 -0.55 20.14 -0.16
N PHE A 65 -1.62 19.34 -0.02
CA PHE A 65 -2.67 19.19 -1.02
C PHE A 65 -4.05 19.68 -0.56
N HIS A 66 -4.19 20.21 0.66
CA HIS A 66 -5.48 20.56 1.28
C HIS A 66 -6.21 21.78 0.68
N LYS A 67 -5.59 22.53 -0.22
CA LYS A 67 -6.29 23.61 -0.95
C LYS A 67 -6.40 23.22 -2.42
N PRO A 68 -7.63 23.03 -2.94
CA PRO A 68 -7.84 22.72 -4.38
C PRO A 68 -7.22 23.77 -5.31
N GLU A 69 -7.02 24.99 -4.81
CA GLU A 69 -6.45 26.11 -5.55
C GLU A 69 -4.92 26.18 -5.54
N LYS A 70 -4.26 25.40 -4.66
CA LYS A 70 -2.79 25.26 -4.60
C LYS A 70 -2.44 23.80 -4.31
N ARG A 71 -2.66 22.91 -5.27
CA ARG A 71 -1.98 21.63 -5.27
C ARG A 71 -0.49 21.89 -5.46
N LEU A 72 0.29 21.80 -4.40
CA LEU A 72 1.75 21.77 -4.53
C LEU A 72 2.08 20.58 -5.43
N GLN A 73 2.59 20.88 -6.61
CA GLN A 73 3.07 19.82 -7.50
C GLN A 73 4.23 19.11 -6.80
N PRO A 74 4.38 17.77 -6.92
CA PRO A 74 5.57 17.07 -6.42
C PRO A 74 6.88 17.72 -6.83
N ALA A 75 6.88 18.46 -7.95
CA ALA A 75 8.01 19.26 -8.41
C ALA A 75 8.41 20.42 -7.47
N GLU A 76 7.47 21.04 -6.75
CA GLU A 76 7.77 22.10 -5.79
C GLU A 76 8.47 21.57 -4.52
N TRP A 77 8.34 20.28 -4.25
CA TRP A 77 9.10 19.57 -3.24
C TRP A 77 10.53 19.21 -3.69
N LYS A 78 10.85 19.40 -4.98
CA LYS A 78 12.15 19.01 -5.57
C LYS A 78 13.31 19.89 -5.19
N SER A 79 13.10 21.10 -4.68
CA SER A 79 14.21 22.01 -4.38
C SER A 79 15.01 21.56 -3.15
N GLY A 80 15.86 20.59 -3.27
CA GLY A 80 17.00 20.37 -2.39
C GLY A 80 16.92 19.22 -1.39
N ALA A 81 15.91 18.35 -1.41
CA ALA A 81 15.75 17.35 -0.35
C ALA A 81 15.45 15.91 -0.84
N LEU A 82 16.02 15.48 -1.95
CA LEU A 82 16.04 14.07 -2.38
C LEU A 82 16.78 13.13 -1.42
N GLN A 83 17.32 13.64 -0.31
CA GLN A 83 18.09 12.85 0.66
C GLN A 83 17.28 12.41 1.89
N ALA A 84 16.19 13.07 2.22
CA ALA A 84 15.37 12.69 3.37
C ALA A 84 14.19 11.81 2.92
N PRO A 85 13.94 10.67 3.58
CA PRO A 85 12.76 9.87 3.33
C PRO A 85 11.48 10.68 3.49
N ALA A 86 10.47 10.42 2.65
CA ALA A 86 9.17 11.04 2.73
C ALA A 86 8.06 10.00 2.64
N ILE A 87 6.94 10.27 3.31
CA ILE A 87 5.72 9.46 3.25
C ILE A 87 4.57 10.39 2.87
N TYR A 88 3.72 9.93 1.96
CA TYR A 88 2.48 10.59 1.58
C TYR A 88 1.32 9.64 1.81
N PHE A 89 0.18 10.16 2.22
CA PHE A 89 -1.03 9.39 2.44
C PHE A 89 -2.15 9.84 1.49
N PHE A 90 -2.76 8.89 0.80
CA PHE A 90 -3.79 9.14 -0.20
C PHE A 90 -5.05 8.31 0.04
N PRO A 91 -6.23 8.74 -0.46
CA PRO A 91 -7.43 7.93 -0.36
C PRO A 91 -7.30 6.60 -1.11
N SER A 92 -8.05 5.60 -0.67
CA SER A 92 -8.32 4.37 -1.40
C SER A 92 -9.82 4.06 -1.34
N ARG A 93 -10.29 3.15 -2.19
CA ARG A 93 -11.70 2.75 -2.21
C ARG A 93 -11.92 1.58 -1.28
N HIS A 94 -12.01 1.87 0.01
CA HIS A 94 -12.21 0.89 1.07
C HIS A 94 -13.09 1.46 2.19
N PHE A 95 -12.96 0.97 3.41
CA PHE A 95 -13.64 1.47 4.60
C PHE A 95 -12.81 1.13 5.85
N SER A 96 -13.18 1.70 7.00
CA SER A 96 -12.64 1.31 8.29
C SER A 96 -13.68 0.60 9.16
N GLY A 97 -13.25 -0.33 10.03
CA GLY A 97 -14.18 -1.03 10.89
C GLY A 97 -13.54 -2.10 11.76
N ARG A 98 -13.52 -1.84 13.07
CA ARG A 98 -13.15 -2.81 14.12
C ARG A 98 -14.32 -3.15 15.04
N THR A 99 -15.46 -2.48 14.89
CA THR A 99 -16.65 -2.62 15.72
C THR A 99 -17.89 -2.71 14.84
N LEU A 100 -19.07 -2.75 15.44
CA LEU A 100 -20.34 -2.69 14.71
C LEU A 100 -20.56 -1.34 14.01
N LYS A 101 -19.83 -0.30 14.40
CA LYS A 101 -19.90 1.01 13.80
C LYS A 101 -18.70 1.19 12.83
N ARG A 102 -19.00 1.33 11.55
CA ARG A 102 -18.00 1.57 10.49
C ARG A 102 -17.52 3.02 10.46
N ASP A 103 -16.42 3.25 9.74
CA ASP A 103 -15.92 4.57 9.32
C ASP A 103 -15.63 5.51 10.51
N GLN A 104 -15.05 4.94 11.58
CA GLN A 104 -14.62 5.71 12.76
C GLN A 104 -13.17 6.21 12.63
N THR A 105 -12.41 5.69 11.67
CA THR A 105 -11.05 6.10 11.32
C THR A 105 -10.97 6.31 9.82
N LEU A 106 -9.93 7.01 9.34
CA LEU A 106 -9.62 7.03 7.92
C LEU A 106 -8.93 5.74 7.47
N TRP A 107 -8.88 5.57 6.16
CA TRP A 107 -8.20 4.50 5.45
C TRP A 107 -7.55 5.04 4.18
N GLY A 108 -6.57 4.36 3.62
CA GLY A 108 -5.92 4.83 2.41
C GLY A 108 -4.67 4.06 2.02
N SER A 109 -4.00 4.62 1.05
CA SER A 109 -2.76 4.14 0.46
C SER A 109 -1.58 5.04 0.85
N TYR A 110 -0.37 4.51 0.75
CA TYR A 110 0.84 5.26 1.03
C TYR A 110 1.76 5.33 -0.18
N VAL A 111 2.44 6.46 -0.32
CA VAL A 111 3.63 6.60 -1.15
C VAL A 111 4.82 6.80 -0.23
N ILE A 112 5.89 6.06 -0.46
CA ILE A 112 7.16 6.18 0.28
C ILE A 112 8.26 6.55 -0.70
N GLU A 113 8.99 7.61 -0.38
CA GLU A 113 10.21 8.00 -1.08
C GLU A 113 11.41 7.82 -0.16
N ALA A 114 12.37 7.00 -0.56
CA ALA A 114 13.61 6.79 0.17
C ALA A 114 14.72 6.29 -0.75
N GLY A 115 15.95 6.74 -0.53
CA GLY A 115 17.13 6.26 -1.28
C GLY A 115 17.01 6.45 -2.81
N GLY A 116 16.33 7.49 -3.27
CA GLY A 116 16.10 7.74 -4.69
C GLY A 116 15.05 6.81 -5.34
N LYS A 117 14.33 6.03 -4.55
CA LYS A 117 13.27 5.11 -4.99
C LYS A 117 11.91 5.59 -4.50
N ARG A 118 10.87 5.28 -5.27
CA ARG A 118 9.48 5.55 -4.90
C ARG A 118 8.64 4.28 -4.92
N LEU A 119 7.96 4.04 -3.82
CA LEU A 119 7.09 2.89 -3.60
C LEU A 119 5.64 3.36 -3.49
N TYR A 120 4.71 2.61 -4.06
CA TYR A 120 3.29 2.76 -3.83
C TYR A 120 2.75 1.54 -3.08
N LEU A 121 2.01 1.77 -1.99
CA LEU A 121 1.37 0.73 -1.17
C LEU A 121 -0.13 0.99 -1.20
N SER A 122 -0.88 0.20 -1.97
CA SER A 122 -2.32 0.43 -2.13
C SER A 122 -3.10 0.27 -0.82
N GLY A 123 -2.64 -0.58 0.09
CA GLY A 123 -3.52 -1.13 1.10
C GLY A 123 -4.61 -1.96 0.44
N ASP A 124 -5.72 -2.15 1.14
CA ASP A 124 -6.92 -2.76 0.57
C ASP A 124 -7.76 -1.73 -0.18
N GLY A 125 -8.41 -2.18 -1.24
CA GLY A 125 -9.31 -1.30 -1.97
C GLY A 125 -9.80 -1.86 -3.30
N GLY A 126 -10.99 -1.42 -3.68
CA GLY A 126 -11.55 -1.64 -5.01
C GLY A 126 -10.95 -0.68 -6.05
N ASN A 127 -11.22 -0.96 -7.32
CA ASN A 127 -10.85 -0.07 -8.41
C ASN A 127 -11.53 1.29 -8.28
N GLY A 128 -10.81 2.36 -8.58
CA GLY A 128 -11.32 3.72 -8.54
C GLY A 128 -10.39 4.70 -9.23
N PRO A 129 -10.81 5.95 -9.40
CA PRO A 129 -10.04 6.98 -10.10
C PRO A 129 -8.76 7.37 -9.36
N HIS A 130 -8.66 7.07 -8.08
CA HIS A 130 -7.53 7.44 -7.22
C HIS A 130 -6.19 6.87 -7.73
N PHE A 131 -6.16 5.68 -8.35
CA PHE A 131 -4.93 5.13 -8.91
C PHE A 131 -4.36 6.03 -10.01
N LYS A 132 -5.23 6.46 -10.94
CA LYS A 132 -4.84 7.40 -11.98
C LYS A 132 -4.47 8.77 -11.43
N GLU A 133 -5.22 9.29 -10.47
CA GLU A 133 -4.96 10.58 -9.82
C GLU A 133 -3.59 10.58 -9.13
N ILE A 134 -3.27 9.52 -8.39
CA ILE A 134 -1.96 9.35 -7.75
C ILE A 134 -0.86 9.21 -8.81
N GLY A 135 -1.10 8.39 -9.85
CA GLY A 135 -0.16 8.23 -10.97
C GLY A 135 0.17 9.56 -11.64
N ASP A 136 -0.85 10.40 -11.91
CA ASP A 136 -0.68 11.71 -12.53
C ASP A 136 0.15 12.67 -11.66
N LEU A 137 0.01 12.61 -10.32
CA LEU A 137 0.81 13.43 -9.39
C LEU A 137 2.32 13.13 -9.47
N PHE A 138 2.70 11.88 -9.75
CA PHE A 138 4.10 11.45 -9.73
C PHE A 138 4.69 11.15 -11.11
N ARG A 139 3.90 11.21 -12.18
CA ARG A 139 4.31 10.86 -13.55
C ARG A 139 5.53 11.65 -14.02
N ASP A 140 5.48 12.96 -13.94
CA ASP A 140 6.55 13.86 -14.40
C ASP A 140 7.85 13.72 -13.58
N SER A 141 7.74 13.11 -12.40
CA SER A 141 8.88 12.82 -11.54
C SER A 141 9.40 11.38 -11.66
N GLY A 142 8.96 10.61 -12.66
CA GLY A 142 9.46 9.29 -13.00
C GLY A 142 8.62 8.12 -12.48
N GLY A 143 7.39 8.36 -12.00
CA GLY A 143 6.45 7.33 -11.57
C GLY A 143 6.95 6.56 -10.33
N PHE A 144 6.55 5.29 -10.23
CA PHE A 144 6.87 4.41 -9.11
C PHE A 144 7.82 3.30 -9.52
N ASP A 145 8.88 3.08 -8.74
CA ASP A 145 9.83 1.98 -8.98
C ASP A 145 9.20 0.63 -8.63
N LEU A 146 8.33 0.60 -7.60
CA LEU A 146 7.61 -0.59 -7.19
C LEU A 146 6.23 -0.20 -6.65
N ALA A 147 5.19 -0.92 -7.06
CA ALA A 147 3.87 -0.86 -6.46
C ALA A 147 3.51 -2.18 -5.78
N PHE A 148 2.90 -2.08 -4.61
CA PHE A 148 2.19 -3.16 -3.95
C PHE A 148 0.70 -2.95 -4.21
N THR A 149 0.05 -3.86 -4.94
CA THR A 149 -1.37 -3.74 -5.28
C THR A 149 -2.16 -4.91 -4.71
N GLU A 150 -3.31 -4.62 -4.12
CA GLU A 150 -4.20 -5.68 -3.65
C GLU A 150 -4.61 -6.62 -4.79
N ASP A 151 -4.65 -7.93 -4.49
CA ASP A 151 -4.91 -8.97 -5.49
C ASP A 151 -5.66 -10.19 -4.94
N GLY A 152 -5.97 -10.23 -3.65
CA GLY A 152 -6.19 -11.52 -3.01
C GLY A 152 -7.60 -11.86 -2.57
N GLN A 153 -8.40 -10.91 -2.13
CA GLN A 153 -9.64 -11.21 -1.42
C GLN A 153 -10.89 -10.77 -2.18
N TYR A 154 -10.86 -10.91 -3.49
CA TYR A 154 -11.95 -10.51 -4.36
C TYR A 154 -13.15 -11.46 -4.33
N ASN A 155 -14.33 -10.87 -4.46
CA ASN A 155 -15.60 -11.57 -4.66
C ASN A 155 -16.57 -10.61 -5.37
N ALA A 156 -17.54 -11.16 -6.09
CA ALA A 156 -18.58 -10.34 -6.75
C ALA A 156 -19.38 -9.52 -5.73
N ASP A 157 -19.59 -10.06 -4.52
CA ASP A 157 -20.40 -9.42 -3.47
C ASP A 157 -19.74 -8.17 -2.87
N TRP A 158 -18.40 -8.00 -3.03
CA TRP A 158 -17.64 -6.87 -2.53
C TRP A 158 -16.55 -6.36 -3.48
N ALA A 159 -16.79 -6.46 -4.78
CA ALA A 159 -15.88 -5.97 -5.82
C ALA A 159 -15.54 -4.47 -5.69
N GLU A 160 -16.37 -3.71 -4.97
CA GLU A 160 -16.17 -2.29 -4.71
C GLU A 160 -15.04 -2.00 -3.71
N ILE A 161 -14.65 -2.98 -2.89
CA ILE A 161 -13.69 -2.81 -1.80
C ILE A 161 -12.49 -3.78 -1.88
N HIS A 162 -12.52 -4.73 -2.81
CA HIS A 162 -11.42 -5.65 -3.12
C HIS A 162 -11.33 -5.91 -4.61
N MET A 163 -10.15 -5.71 -5.19
CA MET A 163 -9.92 -5.87 -6.62
C MET A 163 -9.78 -7.33 -7.01
N ALA A 164 -10.41 -7.71 -8.14
CA ALA A 164 -9.99 -8.89 -8.87
C ALA A 164 -8.59 -8.68 -9.48
N PRO A 165 -7.82 -9.75 -9.79
CA PRO A 165 -6.47 -9.64 -10.34
C PRO A 165 -6.35 -8.76 -11.59
N GLU A 166 -7.33 -8.78 -12.48
CA GLU A 166 -7.38 -7.91 -13.66
C GLU A 166 -7.54 -6.43 -13.26
N GLY A 167 -8.23 -6.18 -12.16
CA GLY A 167 -8.34 -4.85 -11.55
C GLY A 167 -7.02 -4.37 -10.96
N SER A 168 -6.25 -5.28 -10.34
CA SER A 168 -4.90 -5.00 -9.84
C SER A 168 -3.94 -4.64 -10.97
N VAL A 169 -4.02 -5.33 -12.11
CA VAL A 169 -3.26 -4.99 -13.33
C VAL A 169 -3.60 -3.59 -13.82
N LYS A 170 -4.89 -3.26 -13.89
CA LYS A 170 -5.34 -1.91 -14.25
C LYS A 170 -4.81 -0.86 -13.30
N ALA A 171 -4.94 -1.08 -11.99
CA ALA A 171 -4.46 -0.18 -10.94
C ALA A 171 -2.96 0.08 -11.05
N ALA A 172 -2.16 -0.97 -11.25
CA ALA A 172 -0.71 -0.89 -11.44
C ALA A 172 -0.32 -0.04 -12.67
N THR A 173 -1.05 -0.21 -13.77
CA THR A 173 -0.84 0.57 -15.00
C THR A 173 -1.23 2.04 -14.79
N GLU A 174 -2.37 2.30 -14.17
CA GLU A 174 -2.87 3.66 -13.91
C GLU A 174 -1.97 4.45 -12.96
N VAL A 175 -1.42 3.79 -11.94
CA VAL A 175 -0.47 4.43 -11.01
C VAL A 175 0.89 4.68 -11.66
N GLY A 176 1.24 3.98 -12.74
CA GLY A 176 2.50 4.14 -13.46
C GLY A 176 3.68 3.44 -12.76
N ALA A 177 3.45 2.21 -12.31
CA ALA A 177 4.47 1.37 -11.71
C ALA A 177 5.43 0.77 -12.75
N LYS A 178 6.72 0.66 -12.42
CA LYS A 178 7.72 -0.08 -13.22
C LYS A 178 7.76 -1.57 -12.87
N SER A 179 7.48 -1.88 -11.60
CA SER A 179 7.35 -3.25 -11.11
C SER A 179 6.22 -3.36 -10.08
N VAL A 180 5.65 -4.54 -9.94
CA VAL A 180 4.46 -4.77 -9.11
C VAL A 180 4.60 -6.06 -8.31
N ILE A 181 4.31 -5.99 -7.02
CA ILE A 181 4.11 -7.14 -6.15
C ILE A 181 2.63 -7.20 -5.77
N PRO A 182 1.90 -8.27 -6.14
CA PRO A 182 0.54 -8.48 -5.68
C PRO A 182 0.54 -8.83 -4.19
N ILE A 183 -0.34 -8.19 -3.44
CA ILE A 183 -0.47 -8.38 -1.98
C ILE A 183 -1.88 -8.83 -1.59
N HIS A 184 -2.11 -9.06 -0.30
CA HIS A 184 -3.37 -9.48 0.28
C HIS A 184 -3.81 -10.89 -0.18
N ASN A 185 -2.84 -11.75 -0.49
CA ASN A 185 -3.03 -13.14 -0.91
C ASN A 185 -2.20 -14.11 -0.05
N CYS A 186 -2.43 -15.41 -0.17
CA CYS A 186 -1.63 -16.50 0.41
C CYS A 186 -1.55 -16.54 1.96
N ARG A 187 -2.28 -15.71 2.71
CA ARG A 187 -2.22 -15.69 4.19
C ARG A 187 -3.53 -16.10 4.84
N TYR A 188 -4.63 -15.51 4.42
CA TYR A 188 -5.97 -15.80 4.97
C TYR A 188 -6.91 -16.23 3.86
N ALA A 189 -7.88 -17.07 4.18
CA ALA A 189 -8.96 -17.47 3.29
C ALA A 189 -10.23 -16.71 3.68
N LEU A 190 -10.41 -15.50 3.17
CA LEU A 190 -11.62 -14.70 3.34
C LEU A 190 -12.64 -14.94 2.23
N THR A 191 -12.21 -15.53 1.13
CA THR A 191 -13.02 -15.80 -0.06
C THR A 191 -13.04 -17.30 -0.39
N ARG A 192 -13.86 -17.68 -1.37
CA ARG A 192 -14.07 -19.09 -1.76
C ARG A 192 -13.25 -19.54 -2.98
N HIS A 193 -12.43 -18.67 -3.55
CA HIS A 193 -11.52 -19.09 -4.63
C HIS A 193 -10.32 -19.86 -4.06
N ALA A 194 -9.63 -20.62 -4.91
CA ALA A 194 -8.41 -21.33 -4.51
C ALA A 194 -7.34 -20.31 -4.08
N TRP A 195 -6.54 -20.63 -3.07
CA TRP A 195 -5.53 -19.73 -2.50
C TRP A 195 -4.49 -19.23 -3.52
N TYR A 196 -4.23 -20.02 -4.56
CA TYR A 196 -3.27 -19.68 -5.63
C TYR A 196 -3.91 -18.96 -6.82
N ASP A 197 -5.24 -18.86 -6.88
CA ASP A 197 -5.96 -18.27 -8.00
C ASP A 197 -5.58 -16.80 -8.25
N PRO A 198 -5.40 -15.96 -7.23
CA PRO A 198 -4.92 -14.59 -7.43
C PRO A 198 -3.61 -14.54 -8.21
N LEU A 199 -2.61 -15.33 -7.81
CA LEU A 199 -1.29 -15.34 -8.44
C LEU A 199 -1.32 -15.89 -9.88
N GLU A 200 -2.15 -16.89 -10.17
CA GLU A 200 -2.33 -17.39 -11.53
C GLU A 200 -3.00 -16.35 -12.43
N ARG A 201 -4.06 -15.72 -11.95
CA ARG A 201 -4.82 -14.75 -12.74
C ARG A 201 -4.03 -13.48 -13.00
N ILE A 202 -3.35 -12.91 -11.98
CA ILE A 202 -2.54 -11.72 -12.21
C ILE A 202 -1.39 -12.00 -13.17
N ARG A 203 -0.77 -13.19 -13.09
CA ARG A 203 0.29 -13.60 -14.03
C ARG A 203 -0.23 -13.67 -15.47
N MET A 204 -1.44 -14.19 -15.67
CA MET A 204 -2.06 -14.22 -17.00
C MET A 204 -2.46 -12.82 -17.48
N ALA A 205 -3.09 -12.03 -16.61
CA ALA A 205 -3.60 -10.72 -16.97
C ALA A 205 -2.49 -9.69 -17.23
N SER A 206 -1.35 -9.81 -16.56
CA SER A 206 -0.21 -8.88 -16.69
C SER A 206 0.74 -9.20 -17.84
N HIS A 207 0.49 -10.26 -18.61
CA HIS A 207 1.42 -10.72 -19.64
C HIS A 207 1.68 -9.69 -20.77
N LEU A 208 0.76 -8.74 -20.99
CA LEU A 208 0.90 -7.63 -21.93
C LEU A 208 1.18 -6.27 -21.27
N ALA A 209 1.41 -6.26 -19.97
CA ALA A 209 1.71 -5.04 -19.26
C ALA A 209 3.16 -4.59 -19.52
N ASP A 210 3.38 -3.28 -19.54
CA ASP A 210 4.70 -2.63 -19.72
C ASP A 210 5.48 -2.51 -18.41
N TRP A 211 5.03 -3.18 -17.37
CA TRP A 211 5.69 -3.27 -16.07
C TRP A 211 5.99 -4.71 -15.69
N LYS A 212 6.91 -4.89 -14.77
CA LYS A 212 7.40 -6.20 -14.34
C LYS A 212 6.55 -6.75 -13.19
N LEU A 213 5.94 -7.94 -13.35
CA LEU A 213 5.34 -8.67 -12.25
C LEU A 213 6.43 -9.37 -11.41
N LEU A 214 6.40 -9.15 -10.11
CA LEU A 214 7.28 -9.79 -9.13
C LEU A 214 6.44 -10.63 -8.16
N THR A 215 6.76 -11.91 -8.04
CA THR A 215 6.02 -12.85 -7.17
C THR A 215 6.98 -13.54 -6.19
N PRO A 216 7.64 -12.77 -5.28
CA PRO A 216 8.54 -13.37 -4.29
C PRO A 216 7.76 -14.26 -3.30
N LYS A 217 8.43 -15.25 -2.75
CA LYS A 217 7.95 -15.91 -1.53
C LYS A 217 8.11 -14.94 -0.35
N VAL A 218 7.28 -15.11 0.68
CA VAL A 218 7.45 -14.37 1.93
C VAL A 218 8.85 -14.63 2.50
N GLY A 219 9.62 -13.53 2.66
CA GLY A 219 11.02 -13.59 3.12
C GLY A 219 12.08 -13.44 2.02
N ASP A 220 11.71 -13.55 0.75
CA ASP A 220 12.63 -13.27 -0.34
C ASP A 220 13.01 -11.79 -0.38
N VAL A 221 14.26 -11.51 -0.73
CA VAL A 221 14.75 -10.13 -0.92
C VAL A 221 14.43 -9.67 -2.35
N VAL A 222 13.77 -8.51 -2.45
CA VAL A 222 13.44 -7.88 -3.73
C VAL A 222 14.25 -6.60 -3.90
N PRO A 223 15.26 -6.57 -4.80
CA PRO A 223 16.01 -5.36 -5.12
C PRO A 223 15.11 -4.37 -5.88
N ILE A 224 14.81 -3.23 -5.26
CA ILE A 224 13.91 -2.22 -5.85
C ILE A 224 14.55 -1.56 -7.06
N GLY A 225 13.88 -1.66 -8.21
CA GLY A 225 14.35 -1.08 -9.48
C GLY A 225 15.22 -2.02 -10.30
N ASP A 226 15.49 -3.23 -9.84
CA ASP A 226 16.07 -4.28 -10.67
C ASP A 226 14.96 -5.00 -11.46
N LEU A 227 14.80 -4.62 -12.72
CA LEU A 227 13.81 -5.21 -13.63
C LEU A 227 14.29 -6.51 -14.27
N THR A 228 15.49 -6.98 -13.97
CA THR A 228 16.04 -8.24 -14.50
C THR A 228 15.70 -9.44 -13.62
N ILE A 229 15.36 -9.19 -12.34
CA ILE A 229 15.04 -10.27 -11.41
C ILE A 229 13.77 -11.04 -11.82
N GLU A 230 13.84 -12.35 -11.70
CA GLU A 230 12.73 -13.27 -12.01
C GLU A 230 12.35 -14.06 -10.76
N PHE A 231 11.05 -14.25 -10.55
CA PHE A 231 10.55 -15.15 -9.53
C PHE A 231 9.79 -16.29 -10.20
N PRO A 232 10.06 -17.58 -9.80
CA PRO A 232 9.32 -18.71 -10.33
C PRO A 232 7.86 -18.68 -9.87
N ALA A 233 6.99 -19.37 -10.59
CA ALA A 233 5.60 -19.60 -10.17
C ALA A 233 5.55 -20.65 -9.03
N TRP A 234 6.16 -20.34 -7.91
CA TRP A 234 6.40 -21.23 -6.77
C TRP A 234 5.13 -21.84 -6.18
N TRP A 235 3.99 -21.17 -6.32
CA TRP A 235 2.69 -21.70 -5.86
C TRP A 235 2.23 -22.93 -6.62
N ARG A 236 2.78 -23.18 -7.81
CA ARG A 236 2.47 -24.39 -8.60
C ARG A 236 3.11 -25.64 -8.03
N ASP A 237 4.19 -25.48 -7.28
CA ASP A 237 4.93 -26.57 -6.65
C ASP A 237 4.38 -26.90 -5.25
N VAL A 238 3.45 -26.10 -4.74
CA VAL A 238 2.80 -26.37 -3.44
C VAL A 238 1.69 -27.42 -3.63
N PRO A 239 1.67 -28.51 -2.83
CA PRO A 239 0.62 -29.52 -2.92
C PRO A 239 -0.79 -28.91 -2.76
N LYS A 240 -1.68 -29.19 -3.69
CA LYS A 240 -3.06 -28.68 -3.69
C LYS A 240 -3.96 -29.26 -2.60
N SER A 241 -3.47 -30.22 -1.81
CA SER A 241 -4.23 -30.89 -0.75
C SER A 241 -4.45 -30.07 0.53
N ALA A 242 -4.04 -28.81 0.57
CA ALA A 242 -4.20 -27.92 1.71
C ALA A 242 -5.44 -26.98 1.60
N SER A 243 -6.35 -27.24 0.68
CA SER A 243 -7.59 -26.48 0.53
C SER A 243 -8.78 -27.29 1.01
N SER A 244 -9.03 -27.27 2.30
CA SER A 244 -10.34 -27.63 2.87
C SER A 244 -10.83 -26.50 3.75
#